data_76a279b44243edfb5ce09112a6e6f1f6
#
_entry.id   76a279b44243edfb5ce09112a6e6f1f6
#
_cell.length_a   1.000
_cell.length_b   1.000
_cell.length_c   1.000
_cell.angle_alpha   90.00
_cell.angle_beta   90.00
_cell.angle_gamma   90.00
#
_symmetry.space_group_name_H-M   'P 1'
#
loop_
_entity.id
_entity.type
_entity.pdbx_description
1 polymer ?
#
loop_
_entity_poly.entity_id
_entity_poly.type
_entity_poly.pdbx_seq_one_letter_code
_entity_poly.pdbx_strand_id
1 'polypeptide(L)' 'MARKFKTLDVRPILTAGGEPFLKIRENIDALGSNEGLSVIAPFLPSPLIEKLGSEGFQSRVERQLEGGWVVHFWRDE' A
#
# COMPACT_ATOMS: atom_id res chain seq x y z
N MET A 1 11.72 -15.21 -9.68
CA MET A 1 11.72 -13.94 -10.38
C MET A 1 11.32 -12.82 -9.47
N ALA A 2 11.83 -11.63 -9.73
CA ALA A 2 11.50 -10.48 -8.90
C ALA A 2 10.05 -10.04 -9.12
N ARG A 3 9.36 -9.74 -8.02
CA ARG A 3 8.01 -9.21 -8.08
C ARG A 3 8.08 -7.73 -8.43
N LYS A 4 7.16 -7.26 -9.27
CA LYS A 4 7.08 -5.85 -9.63
C LYS A 4 6.13 -5.13 -8.67
N PHE A 5 6.58 -4.03 -8.12
CA PHE A 5 5.77 -3.21 -7.23
C PHE A 5 5.35 -1.92 -7.92
N LYS A 6 4.05 -1.66 -7.92
CA LYS A 6 3.51 -0.37 -8.34
C LYS A 6 3.53 0.53 -7.13
N THR A 7 3.73 1.83 -7.33
CA THR A 7 3.80 2.79 -6.24
C THR A 7 2.57 3.68 -6.25
N LEU A 8 1.94 3.82 -5.08
CA LEU A 8 0.83 4.73 -4.89
C LEU A 8 1.15 5.66 -3.72
N ASP A 9 1.27 6.96 -4.02
CA ASP A 9 1.50 7.97 -2.99
C ASP A 9 0.14 8.55 -2.60
N VAL A 10 -0.30 8.28 -1.37
CA VAL A 10 -1.59 8.78 -0.90
C VAL A 10 -1.49 10.12 -0.17
N ARG A 11 -0.28 10.67 -0.02
CA ARG A 11 -0.10 11.95 0.66
C ARG A 11 -0.86 13.10 -0.02
N PRO A 12 -0.82 13.24 -1.37
CA PRO A 12 -1.61 14.29 -2.01
C PRO A 12 -3.11 14.12 -1.82
N ILE A 13 -3.59 12.88 -1.79
CA ILE A 13 -5.01 12.60 -1.58
C ILE A 13 -5.44 13.06 -0.20
N LEU A 14 -4.65 12.75 0.82
CA LEU A 14 -4.93 13.16 2.19
C LEU A 14 -4.86 14.68 2.36
N THR A 15 -3.88 15.31 1.75
CA THR A 15 -3.73 16.77 1.81
C THR A 15 -4.93 17.47 1.18
N ALA A 16 -5.49 16.91 0.13
CA ALA A 16 -6.67 17.45 -0.53
C ALA A 16 -7.98 17.12 0.20
N GLY A 17 -7.92 16.39 1.32
CA GLY A 17 -9.11 16.00 2.06
C GLY A 17 -9.83 14.79 1.48
N GLY A 18 -9.20 14.07 0.58
CA GLY A 18 -9.80 12.91 -0.06
C GLY A 18 -9.69 11.65 0.77
N GLU A 19 -10.35 10.61 0.30
CA GLU A 19 -10.35 9.29 0.93
C GLU A 19 -9.39 8.37 0.18
N PRO A 20 -8.25 8.01 0.76
CA PRO A 20 -7.25 7.20 0.04
C PRO A 20 -7.63 5.72 -0.07
N PHE A 21 -8.53 5.24 0.78
CA PHE A 21 -8.83 3.81 0.84
C PHE A 21 -9.38 3.27 -0.48
N LEU A 22 -10.28 4.00 -1.11
CA LEU A 22 -10.85 3.58 -2.40
C LEU A 22 -9.78 3.47 -3.47
N LYS A 23 -8.86 4.41 -3.49
CA LYS A 23 -7.77 4.41 -4.46
C LYS A 23 -6.83 3.23 -4.22
N ILE A 24 -6.52 2.95 -2.96
CA ILE A 24 -5.72 1.80 -2.59
C ILE A 24 -6.43 0.51 -3.01
N ARG A 25 -7.73 0.42 -2.76
CA ARG A 25 -8.52 -0.75 -3.10
C ARG A 25 -8.53 -0.99 -4.61
N GLU A 26 -8.70 0.05 -5.40
CA GLU A 26 -8.65 -0.06 -6.86
C GLU A 26 -7.32 -0.61 -7.33
N ASN A 27 -6.22 -0.11 -6.76
CA ASN A 27 -4.89 -0.56 -7.14
C ASN A 27 -4.62 -2.00 -6.71
N ILE A 28 -5.08 -2.38 -5.51
CA ILE A 28 -4.93 -3.74 -5.01
C ILE A 28 -5.70 -4.71 -5.91
N ASP A 29 -6.92 -4.37 -6.27
CA ASP A 29 -7.77 -5.23 -7.09
C ASP A 29 -7.24 -5.36 -8.53
N ALA A 30 -6.46 -4.40 -8.98
CA ALA A 30 -5.87 -4.41 -10.31
C ALA A 30 -4.52 -5.14 -10.38
N LEU A 31 -3.99 -5.59 -9.24
CA LEU A 31 -2.70 -6.30 -9.24
C LEU A 31 -2.80 -7.63 -9.97
N GLY A 32 -1.82 -7.85 -10.84
CA GLY A 32 -1.66 -9.17 -11.47
C GLY A 32 -0.87 -10.11 -10.56
N SER A 33 -0.71 -11.33 -11.06
CA SER A 33 0.00 -12.36 -10.35
C SER A 33 1.45 -12.01 -10.15
N ASN A 34 2.23 -11.76 -9.60
CA ASN A 34 3.62 -11.36 -9.53
C ASN A 34 3.78 -9.84 -9.40
N GLU A 35 2.73 -9.18 -8.94
CA GLU A 35 2.78 -7.74 -8.68
C GLU A 35 2.49 -7.45 -7.22
N GLY A 36 3.01 -6.33 -6.74
CA GLY A 36 2.72 -5.82 -5.42
C GLY A 36 2.41 -4.34 -5.49
N LEU A 37 1.97 -3.78 -4.38
CA LEU A 37 1.67 -2.36 -4.26
C LEU A 37 2.49 -1.76 -3.12
N SER A 38 3.16 -0.65 -3.40
CA SER A 38 3.86 0.13 -2.39
C SER A 38 3.05 1.39 -2.12
N VAL A 39 2.58 1.54 -0.90
CA VAL A 39 1.77 2.70 -0.49
C VAL A 39 2.62 3.64 0.34
N ILE A 40 2.70 4.90 -0.09
CA ILE A 40 3.44 5.94 0.62
C ILE A 40 2.44 6.79 1.39
N ALA A 41 2.60 6.85 2.72
CA ALA A 41 1.70 7.58 3.60
C ALA A 41 2.48 8.40 4.64
N PRO A 42 1.89 9.49 5.17
CA PRO A 42 2.55 10.30 6.19
C PRO A 42 2.47 9.69 7.60
N PHE A 43 1.75 8.59 7.75
CA PHE A 43 1.61 7.87 9.01
C PHE A 43 1.56 6.38 8.72
N LEU A 44 1.73 5.54 9.76
CA LEU A 44 1.64 4.10 9.62
C LEU A 44 0.18 3.69 9.45
N PRO A 45 -0.22 3.15 8.28
CA PRO A 45 -1.63 2.82 8.03
C PRO A 45 -2.00 1.45 8.62
N SER A 46 -1.98 1.34 9.95
CA SER A 46 -2.24 0.07 10.65
C SER A 46 -3.57 -0.56 10.30
N PRO A 47 -4.70 0.18 10.24
CA PRO A 47 -5.97 -0.44 9.86
C PRO A 47 -5.95 -1.04 8.46
N LEU A 48 -5.25 -0.41 7.53
CA LEU A 48 -5.12 -0.91 6.17
C LEU A 48 -4.30 -2.21 6.15
N ILE A 49 -3.21 -2.23 6.92
CA ILE A 49 -2.35 -3.42 7.01
C ILE A 49 -3.16 -4.60 7.55
N GLU A 50 -3.95 -4.39 8.59
CA GLU A 50 -4.79 -5.44 9.16
C GLU A 50 -5.86 -5.90 8.17
N LYS A 51 -6.51 -4.96 7.49
CA LYS A 51 -7.56 -5.27 6.53
C LYS A 51 -7.03 -6.13 5.39
N LEU A 52 -5.94 -5.71 4.77
CA LEU A 52 -5.35 -6.46 3.67
C LEU A 52 -4.75 -7.77 4.14
N GLY A 53 -4.20 -7.80 5.36
CA GLY A 53 -3.72 -9.04 5.95
C GLY A 53 -4.81 -10.09 6.06
N SER A 54 -6.03 -9.68 6.44
CA SER A 54 -7.15 -10.58 6.54
C SER A 54 -7.60 -11.10 5.18
N GLU A 55 -7.20 -10.45 4.10
CA GLU A 55 -7.50 -10.86 2.73
C GLU A 55 -6.37 -11.65 2.10
N GLY A 56 -5.37 -12.03 2.86
CA GLY A 56 -4.28 -12.87 2.37
C GLY A 56 -3.05 -12.12 1.86
N PHE A 57 -2.99 -10.82 2.07
CA PHE A 57 -1.84 -10.04 1.64
C PHE A 57 -0.72 -10.06 2.69
N GLN A 58 0.50 -10.24 2.22
CA GLN A 58 1.68 -10.02 3.03
C GLN A 58 2.00 -8.54 3.01
N SER A 59 2.71 -8.07 4.02
CA SER A 59 3.10 -6.66 4.08
C SER A 59 4.49 -6.50 4.66
N ARG A 60 5.17 -5.44 4.23
CA ARG A 60 6.45 -5.05 4.78
C ARG A 60 6.44 -3.54 4.96
N VAL A 61 6.80 -3.07 6.14
CA VAL A 61 6.78 -1.66 6.50
C VAL A 61 8.19 -1.11 6.46
N GLU A 62 8.37 0.05 5.80
CA GLU A 62 9.61 0.79 5.80
C GLU A 62 9.37 2.21 6.25
N ARG A 63 10.22 2.72 7.13
CA ARG A 63 10.13 4.10 7.57
C ARG A 63 10.99 4.97 6.67
N GLN A 64 10.43 6.08 6.19
CA GLN A 64 11.15 7.03 5.38
C GLN A 64 11.94 7.98 6.26
N LEU A 65 13.11 8.41 5.79
CA LEU A 65 13.95 9.35 6.53
C LEU A 65 13.27 10.69 6.75
N GLU A 66 12.35 11.07 5.88
CA GLU A 66 11.66 12.35 5.95
C GLU A 66 10.34 12.29 6.71
N GLY A 67 10.13 11.25 7.50
CA GLY A 67 8.96 11.15 8.35
C GLY A 67 7.74 10.48 7.75
N GLY A 68 7.85 9.96 6.56
CA GLY A 68 6.77 9.18 5.95
C GLY A 68 6.94 7.69 6.17
N TRP A 69 5.99 6.94 5.68
CA TRP A 69 6.00 5.48 5.75
C TRP A 69 5.71 4.90 4.38
N VAL A 70 6.35 3.78 4.07
CA VAL A 70 6.03 3.00 2.88
C VAL A 70 5.64 1.60 3.33
N VAL A 71 4.52 1.11 2.86
CA VAL A 71 4.08 -0.25 3.14
C VAL A 71 3.96 -0.98 1.82
N HIS A 72 4.65 -2.09 1.70
CA HIS A 72 4.63 -2.93 0.51
C HIS A 72 3.64 -4.06 0.75
N PHE A 73 2.72 -4.25 -0.18
CA PHE A 73 1.73 -5.34 -0.09
C PHE A 73 1.89 -6.27 -1.28
N TRP A 74 1.78 -7.56 -1.03
CA TRP A 74 1.78 -8.56 -2.10
C TRP A 74 1.04 -9.79 -1.62
N ARG A 75 0.65 -10.62 -2.55
CA ARG A 75 -0.02 -11.88 -2.24
C ARG A 75 0.85 -13.03 -2.74
N ASP A 76 1.12 -14.00 -1.87
CA ASP A 76 1.82 -15.21 -2.27
C ASP A 76 0.84 -16.15 -2.96
N GLU A 77 1.25 -16.67 -4.09
CA GLU A 77 0.43 -17.60 -4.86
C GLU A 77 1.12 -18.95 -5.01
#